data_466d0a86848c79827cd262bd1f8157e2
#
_entry.id   466d0a86848c79827cd262bd1f8157e2
#
_cell.length_a   1.000
_cell.length_b   1.000
_cell.length_c   1.000
_cell.angle_alpha   90.00
_cell.angle_beta   90.00
_cell.angle_gamma   90.00
#
_symmetry.space_group_name_H-M   'P 1'
#
loop_
_entity.id
_entity.type
_entity.pdbx_description
1 polymer ?
#
loop_
_entity_poly.entity_id
_entity_poly.type
_entity_poly.pdbx_seq_one_letter_code
_entity_poly.pdbx_strand_id
1 'polypeptide(L)'
;MQVLFINLPYYGHVVPTIGLVQELIAQGCEVTYLMPFGWEDIVAESKAQFAGYQNHKQLSEQIKNAYAAAEQIVERFDMIIYEQFFFLGKHLAEQ
;
A
#
# COMPACT_ATOMS: atom_id res chain seq x y z
N MET A 1 16.47 2.14 5.13
CA MET A 1 15.27 3.01 5.21
C MET A 1 14.03 2.13 5.17
N GLN A 2 13.11 2.37 6.06
CA GLN A 2 11.83 1.69 6.11
C GLN A 2 10.80 2.47 5.30
N VAL A 3 10.25 1.85 4.25
CA VAL A 3 9.31 2.48 3.33
C VAL A 3 7.96 1.78 3.39
N LEU A 4 6.90 2.56 3.58
CA LEU A 4 5.52 2.08 3.48
C LEU A 4 4.97 2.47 2.12
N PHE A 5 4.52 1.50 1.34
CA PHE A 5 3.93 1.71 0.03
C PHE A 5 2.43 1.43 0.09
N ILE A 6 1.61 2.40 -0.30
CA ILE A 6 0.15 2.31 -0.26
C ILE A 6 -0.40 2.57 -1.65
N ASN A 7 -1.25 1.67 -2.14
CA ASN A 7 -1.78 1.76 -3.50
C ASN A 7 -3.23 1.31 -3.54
N LEU A 8 -3.93 1.67 -4.62
CA LEU A 8 -5.28 1.17 -4.86
C LEU A 8 -5.24 -0.30 -5.28
N PRO A 9 -6.23 -1.11 -4.86
CA PRO A 9 -6.25 -2.54 -5.14
C PRO A 9 -6.79 -2.85 -6.54
N TYR A 10 -6.08 -2.40 -7.56
CA TYR A 10 -6.38 -2.67 -8.96
C TYR A 10 -5.11 -3.08 -9.68
N TYR A 11 -5.19 -4.10 -10.52
CA TYR A 11 -4.01 -4.60 -11.25
C TYR A 11 -3.31 -3.50 -12.04
N GLY A 12 -4.09 -2.62 -12.68
CA GLY A 12 -3.51 -1.53 -13.47
C GLY A 12 -2.71 -0.52 -12.65
N HIS A 13 -2.94 -0.45 -11.34
CA HIS A 13 -2.19 0.42 -10.43
C HIS A 13 -1.04 -0.32 -9.75
N VAL A 14 -1.23 -1.59 -9.43
CA VAL A 14 -0.25 -2.36 -8.64
C VAL A 14 0.88 -2.93 -9.51
N VAL A 15 0.54 -3.53 -10.64
CA VAL A 15 1.55 -4.19 -11.51
C VAL A 15 2.67 -3.23 -11.91
N PRO A 16 2.41 -1.98 -12.33
CA PRO A 16 3.49 -1.05 -12.67
C PRO A 16 4.42 -0.72 -11.50
N THR A 17 3.98 -0.90 -10.26
CA THR A 17 4.80 -0.57 -9.09
C THR A 17 5.74 -1.69 -8.67
N ILE A 18 5.56 -2.90 -9.18
CA ILE A 18 6.36 -4.07 -8.79
C ILE A 18 7.85 -3.81 -9.05
N GLY A 19 8.18 -3.31 -10.25
CA GLY A 19 9.57 -3.00 -10.60
C GLY A 19 10.15 -1.89 -9.74
N LEU A 20 9.36 -0.86 -9.44
CA LEU A 20 9.80 0.23 -8.56
C LEU A 20 10.12 -0.29 -7.16
N VAL A 21 9.23 -1.10 -6.60
CA VAL A 21 9.43 -1.67 -5.27
C VAL A 21 10.67 -2.57 -5.24
N GLN A 22 10.86 -3.40 -6.28
CA GLN A 22 12.06 -4.25 -6.41
C GLN A 22 13.33 -3.40 -6.43
N GLU A 23 13.31 -2.27 -7.14
CA GLU A 23 14.46 -1.36 -7.22
C GLU A 23 14.76 -0.72 -5.86
N LEU A 24 13.74 -0.29 -5.13
CA LEU A 24 13.93 0.25 -3.78
C LEU A 24 14.58 -0.78 -2.85
N ILE A 25 14.13 -2.02 -2.93
CA ILE A 25 14.70 -3.11 -2.13
C ILE A 25 16.16 -3.37 -2.55
N ALA A 26 16.45 -3.35 -3.85
CA ALA A 26 17.81 -3.54 -4.34
C ALA A 26 18.75 -2.45 -3.86
N GLN A 27 18.25 -1.26 -3.60
CA GLN A 27 19.02 -0.14 -3.07
C GLN A 27 19.13 -0.13 -1.53
N GLY A 28 18.62 -1.16 -0.87
CA GLY A 28 18.76 -1.32 0.57
C GLY A 28 17.56 -0.88 1.39
N CYS A 29 16.45 -0.48 0.75
CA CYS A 29 15.23 -0.15 1.47
C CYS A 29 14.51 -1.40 1.91
N GLU A 30 13.88 -1.35 3.08
CA GLU A 30 12.93 -2.35 3.52
C GLU A 30 11.54 -1.82 3.22
N VAL A 31 10.84 -2.46 2.29
CA VAL A 31 9.53 -1.99 1.81
C VAL A 31 8.43 -2.88 2.36
N THR A 32 7.42 -2.25 2.96
CA THR A 32 6.17 -2.89 3.33
C THR A 32 5.07 -2.36 2.41
N TYR A 33 4.37 -3.27 1.75
CA TYR A 33 3.31 -2.92 0.81
C TYR A 33 1.97 -3.17 1.48
N LEU A 34 1.19 -2.11 1.69
CA LEU A 34 -0.12 -2.19 2.35
C LEU A 34 -1.20 -2.40 1.30
N MET A 35 -1.86 -3.54 1.35
CA MET A 35 -2.91 -3.94 0.42
C MET A 35 -4.00 -4.73 1.15
N PRO A 36 -5.22 -4.81 0.60
CA PRO A 36 -6.24 -5.67 1.20
C PRO A 36 -5.83 -7.14 1.15
N PHE A 37 -6.33 -7.92 2.08
CA PHE A 37 -6.15 -9.37 2.04
C PHE A 37 -6.68 -9.93 0.71
N GLY A 38 -5.94 -10.86 0.14
CA GLY A 38 -6.17 -11.38 -1.22
C GLY A 38 -5.09 -10.95 -2.21
N TRP A 39 -4.24 -9.98 -1.86
CA TRP A 39 -3.19 -9.47 -2.74
C TRP A 39 -1.79 -9.97 -2.37
N GLU A 40 -1.70 -10.94 -1.48
CA GLU A 40 -0.43 -11.44 -0.95
C GLU A 40 0.51 -11.95 -2.04
N ASP A 41 -0.02 -12.70 -3.01
CA ASP A 41 0.81 -13.29 -4.06
C ASP A 41 1.44 -12.24 -4.97
N ILE A 42 0.67 -11.20 -5.31
CA ILE A 42 1.17 -10.12 -6.17
C ILE A 42 2.23 -9.31 -5.44
N VAL A 43 1.98 -8.99 -4.17
CA VAL A 43 2.97 -8.27 -3.36
C VAL A 43 4.24 -9.10 -3.20
N ALA A 44 4.13 -10.40 -3.06
CA ALA A 44 5.30 -11.28 -2.95
C ALA A 44 6.21 -11.20 -4.16
N GLU A 45 5.68 -10.95 -5.36
CA GLU A 45 6.48 -10.76 -6.57
C GLU A 45 7.44 -9.58 -6.44
N SER A 46 7.04 -8.54 -5.72
CA SER A 46 7.90 -7.37 -5.48
C SER A 46 8.98 -7.61 -4.44
N LYS A 47 8.88 -8.71 -3.67
CA LYS A 47 9.72 -9.05 -2.53
C LYS A 47 9.52 -8.14 -1.33
N ALA A 48 8.50 -7.27 -1.35
CA ALA A 48 8.14 -6.45 -0.21
C ALA A 48 7.46 -7.30 0.86
N GLN A 49 7.49 -6.80 2.08
CA GLN A 49 6.67 -7.34 3.15
C GLN A 49 5.22 -6.95 2.92
N PHE A 50 4.30 -7.83 3.27
CA PHE A 50 2.87 -7.59 3.12
C PHE A 50 2.29 -7.10 4.43
N ALA A 51 1.54 -6.00 4.37
CA ALA A 51 0.66 -5.57 5.45
C ALA A 51 -0.76 -5.52 4.91
N GLY A 52 -1.68 -6.19 5.59
CA GLY A 52 -3.03 -6.38 5.09
C GLY A 52 -4.09 -5.61 5.85
N TYR A 53 -5.22 -5.36 5.18
CA TYR A 53 -6.42 -4.87 5.81
C TYR A 53 -7.63 -5.56 5.18
N GLN A 54 -8.76 -5.42 5.83
CA GLN A 54 -10.00 -6.06 5.39
C GLN A 54 -10.45 -5.51 4.05
N ASN A 55 -10.66 -6.40 3.09
CA ASN A 55 -11.18 -6.06 1.77
C ASN A 55 -12.64 -5.61 1.88
N HIS A 56 -13.07 -4.72 0.97
CA HIS A 56 -14.46 -4.27 0.91
C HIS A 56 -14.87 -4.02 -0.54
N LYS A 57 -16.15 -4.22 -0.85
CA LYS A 57 -16.67 -4.04 -2.20
C LYS A 57 -16.72 -2.57 -2.62
N GLN A 58 -16.99 -1.66 -1.68
CA GLN A 58 -17.07 -0.24 -1.94
C GLN A 58 -15.70 0.41 -1.79
N LEU A 59 -15.30 1.20 -2.78
CA LEU A 59 -14.00 1.84 -2.79
C LEU A 59 -13.80 2.76 -1.58
N SER A 60 -14.82 3.54 -1.20
CA SER A 60 -14.73 4.46 -0.06
C SER A 60 -14.43 3.71 1.24
N GLU A 61 -15.07 2.56 1.47
CA GLU A 61 -14.80 1.75 2.66
C GLU A 61 -13.43 1.08 2.59
N GLN A 62 -13.00 0.67 1.40
CA GLN A 62 -11.68 0.13 1.17
C GLN A 62 -10.60 1.15 1.55
N ILE A 63 -10.77 2.39 1.14
CA ILE A 63 -9.84 3.47 1.45
C ILE A 63 -9.82 3.76 2.96
N LYS A 64 -11.00 3.79 3.62
CA LYS A 64 -11.07 3.96 5.07
C LYS A 64 -10.31 2.85 5.80
N ASN A 65 -10.50 1.61 5.37
CA ASN A 65 -9.80 0.47 5.97
C ASN A 65 -8.29 0.60 5.81
N ALA A 66 -7.84 1.04 4.63
CA ALA A 66 -6.43 1.23 4.36
C ALA A 66 -5.82 2.31 5.24
N TYR A 67 -6.51 3.45 5.41
CA TYR A 67 -6.03 4.51 6.28
C TYR A 67 -5.99 4.09 7.74
N ALA A 68 -7.01 3.37 8.20
CA ALA A 68 -7.02 2.86 9.57
C ALA A 68 -5.84 1.91 9.82
N ALA A 69 -5.55 1.03 8.86
CA ALA A 69 -4.42 0.12 8.96
C ALA A 69 -3.08 0.88 8.93
N ALA A 70 -2.97 1.88 8.04
CA ALA A 70 -1.74 2.67 7.92
C ALA A 70 -1.45 3.44 9.22
N GLU A 71 -2.46 4.03 9.85
CA GLU A 71 -2.28 4.77 11.09
C GLU A 71 -1.67 3.93 12.21
N GLN A 72 -1.92 2.64 12.22
CA GLN A 72 -1.40 1.76 13.26
C GLN A 72 0.07 1.43 13.07
N ILE A 73 0.61 1.59 11.87
CA ILE A 73 1.98 1.17 11.56
C ILE A 73 2.86 2.29 11.05
N VAL A 74 2.30 3.47 10.75
CA VAL A 74 3.01 4.56 10.07
C VAL A 74 4.27 5.02 10.81
N GLU A 75 4.28 4.97 12.14
CA GLU A 75 5.41 5.44 12.94
C GLU A 75 6.69 4.62 12.74
N ARG A 76 6.56 3.40 12.20
CA ARG A 76 7.71 2.52 11.95
C ARG A 76 8.46 2.84 10.66
N PHE A 77 7.94 3.79 9.87
CA PHE A 77 8.46 4.06 8.53
C PHE A 77 9.10 5.43 8.42
N ASP A 78 10.18 5.48 7.65
CA ASP A 78 10.89 6.72 7.33
C ASP A 78 10.24 7.48 6.20
N MET A 79 9.57 6.77 5.29
CA MET A 79 8.95 7.32 4.09
C MET A 79 7.66 6.58 3.79
N ILE A 80 6.67 7.33 3.29
CA ILE A 80 5.39 6.77 2.83
C ILE A 80 5.21 7.17 1.37
N ILE A 81 4.98 6.18 0.50
CA ILE A 81 4.70 6.42 -0.91
C ILE A 81 3.24 6.07 -1.17
N TYR A 82 2.49 7.03 -1.69
CA TYR A 82 1.07 6.86 -2.02
C TYR A 82 0.88 6.83 -3.52
N GLU A 83 -0.09 6.03 -3.96
CA GLU A 83 -0.67 6.21 -5.28
C GLU A 83 -1.50 7.51 -5.28
N GLN A 84 -1.49 8.26 -6.40
CA GLN A 84 -2.09 9.59 -6.47
C GLN A 84 -3.60 9.59 -6.16
N PHE A 85 -4.34 8.62 -6.67
CA PHE A 85 -5.77 8.51 -6.39
C PHE A 85 -6.07 8.17 -4.94
N PHE A 86 -5.14 7.50 -4.27
CA PHE A 86 -5.28 7.19 -2.86
C PHE A 86 -5.29 8.47 -2.02
N PHE A 87 -4.46 9.44 -2.39
CA PHE A 87 -4.42 10.74 -1.74
C PHE A 87 -5.76 11.48 -1.87
N LEU A 88 -6.38 11.48 -3.05
CA LEU A 88 -7.69 12.08 -3.25
C LEU A 88 -8.76 11.36 -2.42
N GLY A 89 -8.66 10.06 -2.28
CA GLY A 89 -9.57 9.25 -1.48
C GLY A 89 -9.57 9.61 0.01
N LYS A 90 -8.50 10.23 0.51
CA LYS A 90 -8.41 10.66 1.90
C LYS A 90 -9.57 11.59 2.27
N HIS A 91 -9.89 12.55 1.42
CA HIS A 91 -11.01 13.46 1.67
C HIS A 91 -12.34 12.74 1.73
N LEU A 92 -12.55 11.74 0.88
CA LEU A 92 -13.77 10.93 0.93
C LEU A 92 -13.83 10.10 2.22
N ALA A 93 -12.71 9.59 2.67
CA ALA A 93 -12.65 8.76 3.88
C ALA A 93 -12.87 9.57 5.16
N GLU A 94 -12.52 10.86 5.14
CA GLU A 94 -12.66 11.75 6.29
C GLU A 94 -14.06 12.36 6.41
N GLN A 95 -14.89 12.21 5.40
CA GLN A 95 -16.27 12.66 5.43
C GLN A 95 -17.20 11.56 5.98
#